data_37035c3fddd1de301e0f48b1eafe6fbf
#
_entry.id   37035c3fddd1de301e0f48b1eafe6fbf
#
_cell.length_a   1.000
_cell.length_b   1.000
_cell.length_c   1.000
_cell.angle_alpha   90.00
_cell.angle_beta   90.00
_cell.angle_gamma   90.00
#
_symmetry.space_group_name_H-M   'P 1'
#
loop_
_entity.id
_entity.type
_entity.pdbx_description
1 polymer ?
#
loop_
_entity_poly.entity_id
_entity_poly.type
_entity_poly.pdbx_seq_one_letter_code
_entity_poly.pdbx_strand_id
1 'polypeptide(L)'
;MTLESIRNKMQRGERLSFDDGVALFRHPDVVAVGQLANEVRERMHGDRTYFNRNMRLEVTNVCVASCLFCSFAKLEEGAPGAHTMRLEDAWRELEVRMDDPPAEIHIVNGLHPGLPFSYYEELLAGFKRIKPDVHMKCFTAVEIHFFAQHYGMTYTEVL
;
A
#
# COMPACT_ATOMS: atom_id res chain seq x y z
N MET A 1 4.74 -18.83 29.05
CA MET A 1 3.42 -18.28 28.68
C MET A 1 2.76 -19.27 27.76
N THR A 2 1.50 -19.64 27.97
CA THR A 2 0.79 -20.65 27.20
C THR A 2 -0.26 -20.02 26.30
N LEU A 3 -0.64 -20.68 25.20
CA LEU A 3 -1.75 -20.19 24.35
C LEU A 3 -3.05 -20.02 25.13
N GLU A 4 -3.30 -20.90 26.11
CA GLU A 4 -4.49 -20.82 26.96
C GLU A 4 -4.53 -19.54 27.81
N SER A 5 -3.38 -19.14 28.39
CA SER A 5 -3.31 -17.88 29.13
C SER A 5 -3.55 -16.66 28.24
N ILE A 6 -3.09 -16.71 26.97
CA ILE A 6 -3.31 -15.65 25.98
C ILE A 6 -4.80 -15.64 25.57
N ARG A 7 -5.41 -16.81 25.31
CA ARG A 7 -6.84 -16.92 25.00
C ARG A 7 -7.70 -16.28 26.10
N ASN A 8 -7.40 -16.58 27.36
CA ASN A 8 -8.14 -16.05 28.50
C ASN A 8 -8.05 -14.51 28.59
N LYS A 9 -6.89 -13.90 28.28
CA LYS A 9 -6.75 -12.44 28.15
C LYS A 9 -7.64 -11.90 27.02
N MET A 10 -7.56 -12.52 25.84
CA MET A 10 -8.33 -12.11 24.67
C MET A 10 -9.86 -12.19 24.92
N GLN A 11 -10.33 -13.23 25.63
CA GLN A 11 -11.74 -13.38 25.99
C GLN A 11 -12.21 -12.28 26.95
N ARG A 12 -11.35 -11.83 27.87
CA ARG A 12 -11.64 -10.70 28.75
C ARG A 12 -11.46 -9.34 28.09
N GLY A 13 -11.05 -9.29 26.82
CA GLY A 13 -10.77 -8.03 26.11
C GLY A 13 -9.49 -7.33 26.59
N GLU A 14 -8.62 -8.02 27.29
CA GLU A 14 -7.35 -7.48 27.76
C GLU A 14 -6.36 -7.32 26.59
N ARG A 15 -5.60 -6.21 26.60
CA ARG A 15 -4.54 -6.00 25.62
C ARG A 15 -3.40 -6.98 25.90
N LEU A 16 -2.94 -7.65 24.83
CA LEU A 16 -1.77 -8.52 24.91
C LEU A 16 -0.50 -7.71 25.18
N SER A 17 0.38 -8.25 26.02
CA SER A 17 1.69 -7.69 26.31
C SER A 17 2.69 -8.00 25.18
N PHE A 18 3.85 -7.36 25.22
CA PHE A 18 4.97 -7.69 24.34
C PHE A 18 5.37 -9.17 24.44
N ASP A 19 5.44 -9.70 25.67
CA ASP A 19 5.79 -11.11 25.88
C ASP A 19 4.75 -12.09 25.37
N ASP A 20 3.46 -11.74 25.43
CA ASP A 20 2.39 -12.51 24.77
C ASP A 20 2.61 -12.56 23.25
N GLY A 21 2.95 -11.42 22.64
CA GLY A 21 3.28 -11.34 21.22
C GLY A 21 4.48 -12.21 20.84
N VAL A 22 5.57 -12.12 21.61
CA VAL A 22 6.76 -12.97 21.40
C VAL A 22 6.42 -14.46 21.53
N ALA A 23 5.58 -14.82 22.51
CA ALA A 23 5.14 -16.21 22.70
C ALA A 23 4.32 -16.71 21.50
N LEU A 24 3.44 -15.90 20.94
CA LEU A 24 2.69 -16.24 19.71
C LEU A 24 3.63 -16.43 18.51
N PHE A 25 4.59 -15.52 18.29
CA PHE A 25 5.56 -15.65 17.20
C PHE A 25 6.46 -16.89 17.31
N ARG A 26 6.78 -17.33 18.52
CA ARG A 26 7.61 -18.50 18.78
C ARG A 26 6.83 -19.81 18.89
N HIS A 27 5.52 -19.76 18.85
CA HIS A 27 4.69 -20.94 19.03
C HIS A 27 4.85 -21.89 17.84
N PRO A 28 5.14 -23.19 18.08
CA PRO A 28 5.39 -24.15 17.00
C PRO A 28 4.13 -24.51 16.20
N ASP A 29 2.95 -24.43 16.82
CA ASP A 29 1.66 -24.71 16.19
C ASP A 29 1.02 -23.41 15.67
N VAL A 30 1.31 -23.09 14.40
CA VAL A 30 0.73 -21.91 13.72
C VAL A 30 -0.78 -22.04 13.54
N VAL A 31 -1.33 -23.26 13.46
CA VAL A 31 -2.78 -23.48 13.32
C VAL A 31 -3.50 -23.09 14.60
N ALA A 32 -2.97 -23.47 15.76
CA ALA A 32 -3.53 -23.05 17.05
C ALA A 32 -3.47 -21.52 17.24
N VAL A 33 -2.39 -20.86 16.81
CA VAL A 33 -2.32 -19.39 16.79
C VAL A 33 -3.35 -18.80 15.84
N GLY A 34 -3.52 -19.38 14.65
CA GLY A 34 -4.54 -18.98 13.67
C GLY A 34 -5.97 -19.12 14.22
N GLN A 35 -6.26 -20.16 14.99
CA GLN A 35 -7.56 -20.32 15.67
C GLN A 35 -7.83 -19.18 16.65
N LEU A 36 -6.85 -18.76 17.45
CA LEU A 36 -6.99 -17.60 18.33
C LEU A 36 -7.28 -16.30 17.54
N ALA A 37 -6.58 -16.10 16.45
CA ALA A 37 -6.81 -14.93 15.58
C ALA A 37 -8.25 -14.98 14.99
N ASN A 38 -8.70 -16.16 14.56
CA ASN A 38 -10.05 -16.34 14.04
C ASN A 38 -11.14 -16.09 15.09
N GLU A 39 -10.95 -16.50 16.34
CA GLU A 39 -11.88 -16.19 17.45
C GLU A 39 -12.09 -14.66 17.61
N VAL A 40 -11.01 -13.89 17.48
CA VAL A 40 -11.11 -12.42 17.51
C VAL A 40 -11.82 -11.87 16.27
N ARG A 41 -11.46 -12.36 15.09
CA ARG A 41 -12.08 -11.94 13.83
C ARG A 41 -13.59 -12.19 13.86
N GLU A 42 -14.01 -13.39 14.26
CA GLU A 42 -15.43 -13.74 14.34
C GLU A 42 -16.19 -12.92 15.37
N ARG A 43 -15.58 -12.62 16.51
CA ARG A 43 -16.17 -11.74 17.51
C ARG A 43 -16.39 -10.32 16.99
N MET A 44 -15.48 -9.82 16.13
CA MET A 44 -15.54 -8.46 15.57
C MET A 44 -16.48 -8.37 14.37
N HIS A 45 -16.56 -9.40 13.54
CA HIS A 45 -17.15 -9.33 12.20
C HIS A 45 -18.14 -10.44 11.89
N GLY A 46 -18.36 -11.39 12.83
CA GLY A 46 -19.20 -12.57 12.60
C GLY A 46 -18.59 -13.44 11.49
N ASP A 47 -19.43 -13.87 10.58
CA ASP A 47 -19.08 -14.67 9.40
C ASP A 47 -18.64 -13.82 8.19
N ARG A 48 -18.61 -12.48 8.33
CA ARG A 48 -18.26 -11.58 7.24
C ARG A 48 -16.74 -11.52 7.04
N THR A 49 -16.35 -11.56 5.77
CA THR A 49 -14.99 -11.28 5.33
C THR A 49 -15.02 -10.09 4.38
N TYR A 50 -14.08 -9.17 4.57
CA TYR A 50 -13.96 -7.98 3.74
C TYR A 50 -12.78 -8.13 2.81
N PHE A 51 -12.95 -7.68 1.58
CA PHE A 51 -11.88 -7.59 0.59
C PHE A 51 -12.01 -6.28 -0.19
N ASN A 52 -10.91 -5.83 -0.76
CA ASN A 52 -10.89 -4.65 -1.62
C ASN A 52 -10.45 -5.08 -3.03
N ARG A 53 -11.25 -4.74 -4.04
CA ARG A 53 -10.84 -4.86 -5.44
C ARG A 53 -9.90 -3.71 -5.75
N ASN A 54 -8.64 -3.97 -5.62
CA ASN A 54 -7.57 -3.00 -5.75
C ASN A 54 -6.86 -3.17 -7.09
N MET A 55 -6.62 -2.07 -7.79
CA MET A 55 -5.67 -2.00 -8.89
C MET A 55 -4.38 -1.37 -8.37
N ARG A 56 -3.32 -2.15 -8.36
CA ARG A 56 -1.99 -1.62 -8.05
C ARG A 56 -1.36 -1.06 -9.32
N LEU A 57 -0.74 0.10 -9.21
CA LEU A 57 -0.04 0.76 -10.30
C LEU A 57 1.28 1.33 -9.80
N GLU A 58 2.34 1.06 -10.54
CA GLU A 58 3.67 1.61 -10.34
C GLU A 58 4.08 2.30 -11.65
N VAL A 59 3.86 3.62 -11.72
CA VAL A 59 4.11 4.36 -12.98
C VAL A 59 5.59 4.52 -13.28
N THR A 60 6.45 4.43 -12.27
CA THR A 60 7.91 4.45 -12.46
C THR A 60 8.64 3.65 -11.38
N ASN A 61 9.69 2.94 -11.79
CA ASN A 61 10.63 2.33 -10.86
C ASN A 61 11.98 3.09 -10.78
N VAL A 62 12.13 4.18 -11.51
CA VAL A 62 13.29 5.06 -11.36
C VAL A 62 13.22 5.76 -10.01
N CYS A 63 14.29 5.66 -9.21
CA CYS A 63 14.25 6.09 -7.82
C CYS A 63 15.61 6.62 -7.36
N VAL A 64 15.65 7.78 -6.70
CA VAL A 64 16.89 8.34 -6.10
C VAL A 64 17.30 7.61 -4.81
N ALA A 65 16.41 6.79 -4.21
CA ALA A 65 16.67 6.07 -2.96
C ALA A 65 17.19 4.66 -3.23
N SER A 66 18.23 4.27 -2.49
CA SER A 66 18.85 2.94 -2.52
C SER A 66 18.47 2.09 -1.29
N CYS A 67 17.18 1.90 -1.07
CA CYS A 67 16.67 1.15 0.10
C CYS A 67 17.15 -0.30 0.08
N LEU A 68 17.67 -0.78 1.21
CA LEU A 68 18.31 -2.10 1.33
C LEU A 68 17.44 -3.29 0.89
N PHE A 69 16.14 -3.24 1.13
CA PHE A 69 15.19 -4.32 0.78
C PHE A 69 14.39 -4.06 -0.51
N CYS A 70 14.69 -2.98 -1.26
CA CYS A 70 13.95 -2.66 -2.46
C CYS A 70 14.58 -3.34 -3.68
N SER A 71 13.93 -4.36 -4.21
CA SER A 71 14.30 -4.99 -5.49
C SER A 71 13.69 -4.32 -6.71
N PHE A 72 12.78 -3.38 -6.50
CA PHE A 72 12.01 -2.70 -7.53
C PHE A 72 12.78 -1.50 -8.14
N ALA A 73 13.45 -0.71 -7.30
CA ALA A 73 14.08 0.54 -7.69
C ALA A 73 15.20 0.36 -8.72
N LYS A 74 15.25 1.29 -9.68
CA LYS A 74 16.37 1.52 -10.60
C LYS A 74 16.91 2.91 -10.32
N LEU A 75 18.22 3.00 -10.02
CA LEU A 75 18.85 4.26 -9.64
C LEU A 75 19.11 5.20 -10.84
N GLU A 76 19.03 4.65 -12.06
CA GLU A 76 19.27 5.39 -13.29
C GLU A 76 18.15 5.10 -14.30
N GLU A 77 17.70 6.12 -15.01
CA GLU A 77 16.62 6.02 -16.01
C GLU A 77 16.98 5.10 -17.18
N GLY A 78 18.27 5.02 -17.54
CA GLY A 78 18.77 4.15 -18.58
C GLY A 78 19.13 2.73 -18.12
N ALA A 79 18.94 2.38 -16.84
CA ALA A 79 19.30 1.06 -16.32
C ALA A 79 18.42 -0.05 -16.93
N PRO A 80 18.94 -1.28 -17.13
CA PRO A 80 18.13 -2.39 -17.60
C PRO A 80 16.90 -2.64 -16.73
N GLY A 81 15.71 -2.59 -17.35
CA GLY A 81 14.44 -2.74 -16.67
C GLY A 81 13.93 -1.48 -15.95
N ALA A 82 14.60 -0.32 -16.13
CA ALA A 82 14.02 0.95 -15.75
C ALA A 82 12.82 1.29 -16.65
N HIS A 83 11.76 1.81 -16.04
CA HIS A 83 10.58 2.25 -16.78
C HIS A 83 9.95 3.48 -16.13
N THR A 84 9.32 4.30 -16.97
CA THR A 84 8.42 5.36 -16.58
C THR A 84 7.29 5.38 -17.60
N MET A 85 6.05 5.21 -17.13
CA MET A 85 4.87 5.18 -17.99
C MET A 85 4.54 6.57 -18.49
N ARG A 86 4.03 6.67 -19.72
CA ARG A 86 3.31 7.86 -20.16
C ARG A 86 1.92 7.89 -19.49
N LEU A 87 1.34 9.07 -19.36
CA LEU A 87 0.02 9.24 -18.75
C LEU A 87 -1.06 8.39 -19.43
N GLU A 88 -1.04 8.36 -20.78
CA GLU A 88 -2.01 7.59 -21.55
C GLU A 88 -1.91 6.09 -21.30
N ASP A 89 -0.70 5.57 -21.10
CA ASP A 89 -0.48 4.16 -20.81
C ASP A 89 -0.95 3.83 -19.38
N ALA A 90 -0.71 4.72 -18.41
CA ALA A 90 -1.22 4.57 -17.06
C ALA A 90 -2.75 4.59 -16.99
N TRP A 91 -3.40 5.53 -17.70
CA TRP A 91 -4.86 5.62 -17.75
C TRP A 91 -5.48 4.41 -18.42
N ARG A 92 -4.85 3.89 -19.48
CA ARG A 92 -5.30 2.68 -20.17
C ARG A 92 -5.37 1.47 -19.24
N GLU A 93 -4.50 1.40 -18.22
CA GLU A 93 -4.57 0.33 -17.22
C GLU A 93 -5.90 0.31 -16.45
N LEU A 94 -6.53 1.47 -16.25
CA LEU A 94 -7.88 1.55 -15.69
C LEU A 94 -8.95 1.29 -16.77
N GLU A 95 -8.82 1.89 -17.95
CA GLU A 95 -9.81 1.79 -19.03
C GLU A 95 -10.10 0.34 -19.43
N VAL A 96 -9.06 -0.49 -19.54
CA VAL A 96 -9.22 -1.91 -19.90
C VAL A 96 -9.89 -2.76 -18.81
N ARG A 97 -10.10 -2.19 -17.62
CA ARG A 97 -10.75 -2.86 -16.48
C ARG A 97 -12.17 -2.36 -16.22
N MET A 98 -12.71 -1.50 -17.09
CA MET A 98 -14.00 -0.84 -16.82
C MET A 98 -15.21 -1.79 -16.90
N ASP A 99 -15.07 -2.99 -17.43
CA ASP A 99 -16.13 -4.04 -17.38
C ASP A 99 -16.28 -4.60 -15.93
N ASP A 100 -15.20 -4.63 -15.14
CA ASP A 100 -15.20 -4.96 -13.71
C ASP A 100 -14.24 -4.01 -12.96
N PRO A 101 -14.66 -2.74 -12.78
CA PRO A 101 -13.76 -1.67 -12.36
C PRO A 101 -13.28 -1.86 -10.91
N PRO A 102 -12.02 -1.48 -10.63
CA PRO A 102 -11.50 -1.49 -9.27
C PRO A 102 -12.24 -0.49 -8.39
N ALA A 103 -12.39 -0.83 -7.11
CA ALA A 103 -12.89 0.09 -6.09
C ALA A 103 -11.81 1.09 -5.68
N GLU A 104 -10.54 0.70 -5.79
CA GLU A 104 -9.40 1.48 -5.36
C GLU A 104 -8.24 1.36 -6.36
N ILE A 105 -7.56 2.48 -6.62
CA ILE A 105 -6.24 2.50 -7.27
C ILE A 105 -5.20 2.78 -6.21
N HIS A 106 -4.22 1.89 -6.09
CA HIS A 106 -3.10 2.03 -5.15
C HIS A 106 -1.82 2.34 -5.95
N ILE A 107 -1.31 3.54 -5.80
CA ILE A 107 -0.10 4.01 -6.49
C ILE A 107 1.05 4.13 -5.50
N VAL A 108 2.15 3.46 -5.79
CA VAL A 108 3.42 3.54 -5.07
C VAL A 108 4.55 3.46 -6.09
N ASN A 109 5.40 4.47 -6.15
CA ASN A 109 6.39 4.63 -7.20
C ASN A 109 7.81 4.69 -6.69
N GLY A 110 8.77 4.62 -7.62
CA GLY A 110 10.10 5.15 -7.41
C GLY A 110 10.06 6.68 -7.24
N LEU A 111 11.01 7.22 -6.48
CA LEU A 111 11.19 8.67 -6.31
C LEU A 111 11.95 9.22 -7.53
N HIS A 112 11.22 9.55 -8.58
CA HIS A 112 11.79 9.89 -9.88
C HIS A 112 12.30 11.35 -9.90
N PRO A 113 13.59 11.61 -10.15
CA PRO A 113 14.14 12.96 -10.08
C PRO A 113 13.81 13.86 -11.28
N GLY A 114 13.38 13.29 -12.40
CA GLY A 114 13.19 14.03 -13.66
C GLY A 114 11.74 14.29 -14.04
N LEU A 115 10.75 13.68 -13.36
CA LEU A 115 9.34 13.96 -13.66
C LEU A 115 8.91 15.29 -13.03
N PRO A 116 8.14 16.14 -13.73
CA PRO A 116 7.57 17.34 -13.13
C PRO A 116 6.42 17.00 -12.18
N PHE A 117 6.12 17.85 -11.20
CA PHE A 117 5.00 17.62 -10.27
C PHE A 117 3.66 17.51 -11.01
N SER A 118 3.48 18.31 -12.09
CA SER A 118 2.27 18.26 -12.92
C SER A 118 1.98 16.87 -13.52
N TYR A 119 3.01 16.02 -13.72
CA TYR A 119 2.78 14.64 -14.14
C TYR A 119 1.91 13.87 -13.14
N TYR A 120 2.17 14.03 -11.85
CA TYR A 120 1.41 13.35 -10.79
C TYR A 120 0.00 13.94 -10.65
N GLU A 121 -0.15 15.26 -10.79
CA GLU A 121 -1.47 15.91 -10.80
C GLU A 121 -2.32 15.44 -11.97
N GLU A 122 -1.76 15.42 -13.19
CA GLU A 122 -2.45 14.97 -14.40
C GLU A 122 -2.79 13.47 -14.33
N LEU A 123 -1.89 12.65 -13.78
CA LEU A 123 -2.12 11.23 -13.56
C LEU A 123 -3.40 11.00 -12.73
N LEU A 124 -3.49 11.67 -11.58
CA LEU A 124 -4.65 11.53 -10.67
C LEU A 124 -5.92 12.12 -11.30
N ALA A 125 -5.82 13.29 -11.92
CA ALA A 125 -6.94 13.92 -12.60
C ALA A 125 -7.49 13.04 -13.74
N GLY A 126 -6.62 12.34 -14.46
CA GLY A 126 -7.01 11.40 -15.52
C GLY A 126 -7.81 10.23 -14.99
N PHE A 127 -7.36 9.60 -13.90
CA PHE A 127 -8.13 8.52 -13.27
C PHE A 127 -9.51 8.99 -12.80
N LYS A 128 -9.60 10.19 -12.23
CA LYS A 128 -10.88 10.78 -11.83
C LYS A 128 -11.80 11.13 -13.00
N ARG A 129 -11.27 11.43 -14.18
CA ARG A 129 -12.09 11.60 -15.39
C ARG A 129 -12.68 10.27 -15.86
N ILE A 130 -11.91 9.17 -15.80
CA ILE A 130 -12.36 7.84 -16.25
C ILE A 130 -13.36 7.24 -15.26
N LYS A 131 -13.07 7.32 -13.95
CA LYS A 131 -13.89 6.78 -12.88
C LYS A 131 -13.94 7.77 -11.71
N PRO A 132 -14.92 8.70 -11.69
CA PRO A 132 -14.97 9.79 -10.68
C PRO A 132 -15.05 9.33 -9.23
N ASP A 133 -15.68 8.19 -8.97
CA ASP A 133 -15.87 7.60 -7.65
C ASP A 133 -14.76 6.64 -7.22
N VAL A 134 -13.73 6.39 -8.05
CA VAL A 134 -12.64 5.51 -7.67
C VAL A 134 -11.89 6.09 -6.45
N HIS A 135 -11.67 5.25 -5.45
CA HIS A 135 -10.80 5.62 -4.34
C HIS A 135 -9.34 5.59 -4.80
N MET A 136 -8.60 6.66 -4.51
CA MET A 136 -7.17 6.72 -4.83
C MET A 136 -6.35 6.69 -3.53
N LYS A 137 -5.60 5.63 -3.35
CA LYS A 137 -4.61 5.50 -2.28
C LYS A 137 -3.24 5.89 -2.83
N CYS A 138 -2.97 7.16 -2.86
CA CYS A 138 -1.80 7.82 -3.44
C CYS A 138 -1.40 8.97 -2.52
N PHE A 139 -0.20 9.15 -2.17
CA PHE A 139 1.04 8.42 -2.33
C PHE A 139 1.53 7.97 -0.95
N THR A 140 2.71 7.32 -0.85
CA THR A 140 3.30 7.02 0.47
C THR A 140 3.83 8.30 1.14
N ALA A 141 3.97 8.28 2.47
CA ALA A 141 4.56 9.40 3.19
C ALA A 141 5.99 9.75 2.72
N VAL A 142 6.72 8.74 2.22
CA VAL A 142 8.07 8.92 1.64
C VAL A 142 7.99 9.70 0.33
N GLU A 143 7.03 9.36 -0.54
CA GLU A 143 6.81 10.09 -1.80
C GLU A 143 6.34 11.53 -1.54
N ILE A 144 5.42 11.76 -0.61
CA ILE A 144 4.97 13.10 -0.21
C ILE A 144 6.15 13.93 0.32
N HIS A 145 7.00 13.33 1.16
CA HIS A 145 8.21 14.01 1.63
C HIS A 145 9.15 14.36 0.47
N PHE A 146 9.38 13.41 -0.44
CA PHE A 146 10.21 13.64 -1.61
C PHE A 146 9.64 14.77 -2.48
N PHE A 147 8.36 14.78 -2.77
CA PHE A 147 7.72 15.84 -3.56
C PHE A 147 7.91 17.21 -2.92
N ALA A 148 7.64 17.32 -1.61
CA ALA A 148 7.82 18.56 -0.88
C ALA A 148 9.26 19.09 -1.00
N GLN A 149 10.28 18.24 -0.80
CA GLN A 149 11.67 18.64 -0.88
C GLN A 149 12.13 18.91 -2.32
N HIS A 150 11.75 18.04 -3.25
CA HIS A 150 12.23 18.08 -4.63
C HIS A 150 11.66 19.28 -5.42
N TYR A 151 10.39 19.61 -5.19
CA TYR A 151 9.73 20.72 -5.88
C TYR A 151 9.70 22.02 -5.07
N GLY A 152 10.26 22.03 -3.87
CA GLY A 152 10.28 23.23 -3.01
C GLY A 152 8.90 23.63 -2.49
N MET A 153 8.02 22.64 -2.27
CA MET A 153 6.64 22.80 -1.80
C MET A 153 6.52 22.49 -0.31
N THR A 154 5.52 23.06 0.34
CA THR A 154 5.09 22.58 1.67
C THR A 154 4.31 21.28 1.55
N TYR A 155 4.21 20.51 2.66
CA TYR A 155 3.36 19.31 2.65
C TYR A 155 1.90 19.61 2.34
N THR A 156 1.40 20.79 2.76
CA THR A 156 0.01 21.20 2.48
C THR A 156 -0.21 21.47 0.99
N GLU A 157 0.79 22.00 0.29
CA GLU A 157 0.72 22.24 -1.16
C GLU A 157 0.82 20.94 -1.97
N VAL A 158 1.50 19.93 -1.43
CA VAL A 158 1.59 18.61 -2.07
C VAL A 158 0.28 17.81 -1.91
N LEU A 159 -0.44 17.98 -0.79
CA LEU A 159 -1.69 17.27 -0.44
C LEU A 159 -2.93 17.97 -0.98
#